data_93049c3046a90b0f23daa4ca3b4f94f7
#
_entry.id   93049c3046a90b0f23daa4ca3b4f94f7
#
_cell.length_a   1.000
_cell.length_b   1.000
_cell.length_c   1.000
_cell.angle_alpha   90.00
_cell.angle_beta   90.00
_cell.angle_gamma   90.00
#
_symmetry.space_group_name_H-M   'P 1'
#
loop_
_entity.id
_entity.type
_entity.pdbx_description
1 polymer ?
#
loop_
_entity_poly.entity_id
_entity_poly.type
_entity_poly.pdbx_seq_one_letter_code
_entity_poly.pdbx_strand_id
1 'polypeptide(L)'
;MGDNMKTTSIRRGTRRWRIALLNGLNMTNLGRRDRHIYGTIDSLATLEDVVATAGGRLGVDIVAFHSNDEGALVDFVEAHDDFDGYLINPGGLWAYGEPTRIALDQTGTPVVEVHFANIRATGEESTFTKSVAGTVMGFRHHGYLGALVALTMQLDAAHA
;
A
#
# COMPACT_ATOMS: atom_id res chain seq x y z
N MET A 1 -15.92 17.71 -2.82
CA MET A 1 -14.92 16.77 -2.27
C MET A 1 -14.77 15.65 -3.26
N GLY A 2 -13.67 15.63 -4.01
CA GLY A 2 -13.44 14.64 -5.07
C GLY A 2 -13.06 13.30 -4.44
N ASP A 3 -13.77 12.27 -4.86
CA ASP A 3 -13.50 10.88 -4.52
C ASP A 3 -12.09 10.52 -5.03
N ASN A 4 -11.14 10.31 -4.11
CA ASN A 4 -9.75 10.01 -4.42
C ASN A 4 -9.54 8.52 -4.76
N MET A 5 -10.58 7.80 -5.12
CA MET A 5 -10.53 6.38 -5.47
C MET A 5 -10.23 6.23 -6.97
N LYS A 6 -9.03 5.76 -7.30
CA LYS A 6 -8.71 5.30 -8.65
C LYS A 6 -8.95 3.80 -8.74
N THR A 7 -9.97 3.40 -9.47
CA THR A 7 -10.19 2.01 -9.86
C THR A 7 -9.65 1.83 -11.28
N THR A 8 -8.51 1.15 -11.42
CA THR A 8 -8.01 0.75 -12.73
C THR A 8 -8.58 -0.63 -13.05
N SER A 9 -9.77 -0.65 -13.67
CA SER A 9 -10.38 -1.91 -14.10
C SER A 9 -9.63 -2.43 -15.33
N ILE A 10 -8.80 -3.45 -15.13
CA ILE A 10 -8.25 -4.26 -16.20
C ILE A 10 -9.32 -5.27 -16.61
N ARG A 11 -9.48 -5.46 -17.92
CA ARG A 11 -10.47 -6.33 -18.57
C ARG A 11 -10.72 -7.62 -17.78
N ARG A 12 -11.99 -8.01 -17.63
CA ARG A 12 -12.49 -9.26 -17.07
C ARG A 12 -11.86 -10.49 -17.73
N GLY A 13 -10.67 -10.85 -17.24
CA GLY A 13 -10.04 -12.13 -17.50
C GLY A 13 -9.54 -12.59 -16.15
N THR A 14 -10.17 -13.59 -15.55
CA THR A 14 -9.74 -14.33 -14.35
C THR A 14 -8.96 -13.48 -13.31
N ARG A 15 -9.61 -12.48 -12.74
CA ARG A 15 -9.14 -11.78 -11.55
C ARG A 15 -9.00 -12.82 -10.44
N ARG A 16 -7.80 -12.94 -9.86
CA ARG A 16 -7.54 -13.86 -8.77
C ARG A 16 -7.69 -13.19 -7.41
N TRP A 17 -7.09 -12.01 -7.23
CA TRP A 17 -7.10 -11.27 -5.97
C TRP A 17 -7.45 -9.80 -6.16
N ARG A 18 -8.01 -9.19 -5.13
CA ARG A 18 -8.28 -7.76 -5.05
C ARG A 18 -7.51 -7.18 -3.87
N ILE A 19 -6.56 -6.28 -4.16
CA ILE A 19 -5.64 -5.71 -3.18
C ILE A 19 -5.81 -4.19 -3.13
N ALA A 20 -6.00 -3.65 -1.92
CA ALA A 20 -5.98 -2.21 -1.70
C ALA A 20 -4.53 -1.72 -1.58
N LEU A 21 -4.21 -0.64 -2.30
CA LEU A 21 -2.97 0.11 -2.17
C LEU A 21 -3.26 1.40 -1.40
N LEU A 22 -2.88 1.46 -0.13
CA LEU A 22 -3.10 2.62 0.73
C LEU A 22 -1.84 3.46 0.85
N ASN A 23 -1.98 4.76 0.64
CA ASN A 23 -0.91 5.72 0.82
C ASN A 23 -1.34 6.80 1.83
N GLY A 24 -0.60 6.91 2.93
CA GLY A 24 -0.90 7.83 4.02
C GLY A 24 -0.32 9.23 3.83
N LEU A 25 -0.07 9.91 4.93
CA LEU A 25 0.34 11.31 4.98
C LEU A 25 1.59 11.59 4.13
N ASN A 26 1.55 12.73 3.42
CA ASN A 26 2.67 13.26 2.63
C ASN A 26 3.04 12.42 1.39
N MET A 27 2.28 11.40 1.03
CA MET A 27 2.55 10.63 -0.18
C MET A 27 2.28 11.42 -1.46
N THR A 28 1.42 12.45 -1.40
CA THR A 28 1.18 13.38 -2.51
C THR A 28 2.39 14.25 -2.86
N ASN A 29 3.42 14.26 -2.00
CA ASN A 29 4.59 15.11 -2.14
C ASN A 29 5.81 14.41 -2.77
N LEU A 30 5.63 13.26 -3.41
CA LEU A 30 6.72 12.43 -3.95
C LEU A 30 7.66 13.19 -4.89
N GLY A 31 7.13 13.96 -5.82
CA GLY A 31 7.92 14.70 -6.81
C GLY A 31 8.79 15.81 -6.24
N ARG A 32 8.60 16.20 -4.99
CA ARG A 32 9.38 17.22 -4.27
C ARG A 32 10.37 16.62 -3.27
N ARG A 33 10.41 15.30 -3.16
CA ARG A 33 11.27 14.59 -2.22
C ARG A 33 12.67 14.34 -2.78
N ASP A 34 13.61 14.08 -1.88
CA ASP A 34 15.01 13.77 -2.23
C ASP A 34 15.06 12.52 -3.13
N ARG A 35 15.53 12.71 -4.37
CA ARG A 35 15.62 11.65 -5.38
C ARG A 35 16.63 10.55 -5.00
N HIS A 36 17.60 10.84 -4.14
CA HIS A 36 18.53 9.81 -3.66
C HIS A 36 17.82 8.76 -2.80
N ILE A 37 16.79 9.18 -2.07
CA ILE A 37 15.99 8.32 -1.20
C ILE A 37 14.78 7.77 -1.95
N TYR A 38 14.03 8.64 -2.66
CA TYR A 38 12.73 8.32 -3.24
C TYR A 38 12.80 7.89 -4.72
N GLY A 39 13.94 8.06 -5.38
CA GLY A 39 14.12 7.66 -6.78
C GLY A 39 13.49 8.63 -7.79
N THR A 40 13.09 8.10 -8.92
CA THR A 40 12.61 8.87 -10.07
C THR A 40 11.09 8.98 -10.18
N ILE A 41 10.34 8.36 -9.29
CA ILE A 41 8.87 8.50 -9.25
C ILE A 41 8.54 9.97 -8.90
N ASP A 42 7.85 10.63 -9.80
CA ASP A 42 7.60 12.08 -9.74
C ASP A 42 6.25 12.45 -9.13
N SER A 43 5.34 11.48 -9.03
CA SER A 43 4.01 11.69 -8.45
C SER A 43 3.44 10.42 -7.83
N LEU A 44 2.47 10.60 -6.96
CA LEU A 44 1.69 9.48 -6.42
C LEU A 44 0.92 8.76 -7.52
N ALA A 45 0.37 9.49 -8.48
CA ALA A 45 -0.35 8.89 -9.61
C ALA A 45 0.56 7.97 -10.44
N THR A 46 1.81 8.37 -10.71
CA THR A 46 2.79 7.53 -11.39
C THR A 46 3.11 6.26 -10.61
N LEU A 47 3.25 6.36 -9.28
CA LEU A 47 3.44 5.20 -8.41
C LEU A 47 2.27 4.23 -8.50
N GLU A 48 1.04 4.73 -8.36
CA GLU A 48 -0.18 3.94 -8.40
C GLU A 48 -0.33 3.22 -9.75
N ASP A 49 -0.03 3.90 -10.86
CA ASP A 49 -0.06 3.32 -12.21
C ASP A 49 0.98 2.20 -12.38
N VAL A 50 2.18 2.37 -11.82
CA VAL A 50 3.24 1.35 -11.83
C VAL A 50 2.80 0.10 -11.06
N VAL A 51 2.24 0.27 -9.87
CA VAL A 51 1.76 -0.84 -9.05
C VAL A 51 0.55 -1.53 -9.69
N ALA A 52 -0.41 -0.77 -10.22
CA ALA A 52 -1.58 -1.32 -10.90
C ALA A 52 -1.19 -2.12 -12.16
N THR A 53 -0.22 -1.63 -12.94
CA THR A 53 0.32 -2.34 -14.10
C THR A 53 0.97 -3.67 -13.70
N ALA A 54 1.75 -3.67 -12.63
CA ALA A 54 2.36 -4.89 -12.10
C ALA A 54 1.30 -5.87 -11.59
N GLY A 55 0.28 -5.36 -10.88
CA GLY A 55 -0.86 -6.15 -10.42
C GLY A 55 -1.58 -6.85 -11.55
N GLY A 56 -1.85 -6.14 -12.63
CA GLY A 56 -2.48 -6.72 -13.82
C GLY A 56 -1.71 -7.88 -14.43
N ARG A 57 -0.37 -7.83 -14.42
CA ARG A 57 0.50 -8.94 -14.88
C ARG A 57 0.43 -10.16 -13.96
N LEU A 58 0.12 -9.95 -12.69
CA LEU A 58 -0.05 -11.03 -11.69
C LEU A 58 -1.50 -11.52 -11.57
N GLY A 59 -2.43 -10.98 -12.35
CA GLY A 59 -3.87 -11.28 -12.25
C GLY A 59 -4.53 -10.66 -11.02
N VAL A 60 -3.94 -9.60 -10.46
CA VAL A 60 -4.42 -8.88 -9.28
C VAL A 60 -5.10 -7.58 -9.70
N ASP A 61 -6.24 -7.28 -9.09
CA ASP A 61 -6.93 -6.00 -9.20
C ASP A 61 -6.44 -5.07 -8.08
N ILE A 62 -5.84 -3.94 -8.44
CA ILE A 62 -5.34 -2.95 -7.50
C ILE A 62 -6.32 -1.78 -7.40
N VAL A 63 -6.76 -1.49 -6.18
CA VAL A 63 -7.55 -0.31 -5.86
C VAL A 63 -6.68 0.62 -5.01
N ALA A 64 -6.28 1.75 -5.58
CA ALA A 64 -5.46 2.72 -4.87
C ALA A 64 -6.33 3.76 -4.16
N PHE A 65 -5.97 4.04 -2.92
CA PHE A 65 -6.54 5.12 -2.13
C PHE A 65 -5.45 5.86 -1.35
N HIS A 66 -5.55 7.17 -1.26
CA HIS A 66 -4.65 7.96 -0.44
C HIS A 66 -5.40 9.05 0.32
N SER A 67 -4.88 9.42 1.49
CA SER A 67 -5.34 10.57 2.22
C SER A 67 -4.23 11.17 3.10
N ASN A 68 -4.29 12.50 3.26
CA ASN A 68 -3.55 13.19 4.31
C ASN A 68 -4.37 13.31 5.61
N ASP A 69 -5.59 12.76 5.62
CA ASP A 69 -6.46 12.65 6.79
C ASP A 69 -6.51 11.18 7.21
N GLU A 70 -6.06 10.90 8.43
CA GLU A 70 -6.05 9.53 8.96
C GLU A 70 -7.48 8.96 9.09
N GLY A 71 -8.46 9.78 9.47
CA GLY A 71 -9.86 9.37 9.56
C GLY A 71 -10.38 8.84 8.23
N ALA A 72 -10.02 9.49 7.11
CA ALA A 72 -10.41 9.03 5.79
C ALA A 72 -9.78 7.68 5.40
N LEU A 73 -8.58 7.36 5.91
CA LEU A 73 -7.99 6.03 5.72
C LEU A 73 -8.75 4.97 6.51
N VAL A 74 -9.12 5.27 7.74
CA VAL A 74 -9.94 4.40 8.59
C VAL A 74 -11.30 4.16 7.93
N ASP A 75 -11.99 5.23 7.54
CA ASP A 75 -13.30 5.15 6.87
C ASP A 75 -13.23 4.30 5.58
N PHE A 76 -12.14 4.45 4.79
CA PHE A 76 -11.94 3.63 3.61
C PHE A 76 -11.83 2.14 3.96
N VAL A 77 -11.03 1.78 4.96
CA VAL A 77 -10.86 0.38 5.37
C VAL A 77 -12.17 -0.20 5.88
N GLU A 78 -12.89 0.55 6.72
CA GLU A 78 -14.15 0.09 7.31
C GLU A 78 -15.31 -0.02 6.29
N ALA A 79 -15.27 0.78 5.23
CA ALA A 79 -16.30 0.75 4.17
C ALA A 79 -16.13 -0.40 3.17
N HIS A 80 -15.01 -1.13 3.20
CA HIS A 80 -14.68 -2.14 2.20
C HIS A 80 -14.26 -3.46 2.87
N ASP A 81 -15.10 -4.47 2.74
CA ASP A 81 -14.89 -5.84 3.25
C ASP A 81 -14.51 -6.85 2.14
N ASP A 82 -14.27 -6.35 0.92
CA ASP A 82 -14.08 -7.15 -0.28
C ASP A 82 -12.63 -7.19 -0.81
N PHE A 83 -11.66 -6.70 -0.02
CA PHE A 83 -10.25 -6.85 -0.30
C PHE A 83 -9.68 -8.15 0.26
N ASP A 84 -8.84 -8.80 -0.54
CA ASP A 84 -8.12 -10.01 -0.15
C ASP A 84 -6.82 -9.70 0.61
N GLY A 85 -6.35 -8.45 0.52
CA GLY A 85 -5.15 -7.98 1.21
C GLY A 85 -4.90 -6.49 1.00
N TYR A 86 -3.93 -5.97 1.73
CA TYR A 86 -3.56 -4.56 1.72
C TYR A 86 -2.05 -4.37 1.55
N LEU A 87 -1.67 -3.41 0.72
CA LEU A 87 -0.35 -2.79 0.74
C LEU A 87 -0.51 -1.40 1.36
N ILE A 88 0.22 -1.09 2.42
CA ILE A 88 0.19 0.23 3.04
C ILE A 88 1.56 0.88 3.08
N ASN A 89 1.67 2.08 2.53
CA ASN A 89 2.71 3.02 2.92
C ASN A 89 2.07 4.06 3.83
N PRO A 90 2.31 4.01 5.14
CA PRO A 90 1.68 4.95 6.06
C PRO A 90 2.17 6.40 5.86
N GLY A 91 3.29 6.60 5.14
CA GLY A 91 3.87 7.91 4.99
C GLY A 91 4.17 8.53 6.35
N GLY A 92 3.75 9.77 6.59
CA GLY A 92 3.95 10.44 7.87
C GLY A 92 3.23 9.80 9.08
N LEU A 93 2.32 8.86 8.86
CA LEU A 93 1.62 8.13 9.93
C LEU A 93 2.46 7.01 10.54
N TRP A 94 3.62 6.67 9.99
CA TRP A 94 4.41 5.54 10.45
C TRP A 94 4.63 5.50 11.98
N ALA A 95 4.77 6.65 12.62
CA ALA A 95 4.98 6.77 14.07
C ALA A 95 3.69 6.94 14.89
N TYR A 96 2.58 7.32 14.26
CA TYR A 96 1.39 7.81 14.98
C TYR A 96 0.07 7.18 14.51
N GLY A 97 0.06 6.43 13.40
CA GLY A 97 -1.13 5.91 12.75
C GLY A 97 -1.76 4.70 13.43
N GLU A 98 -1.89 4.73 14.74
CA GLU A 98 -2.47 3.63 15.51
C GLU A 98 -3.94 3.36 15.14
N PRO A 99 -4.83 4.35 14.92
CA PRO A 99 -6.19 4.09 14.44
C PRO A 99 -6.23 3.35 13.10
N THR A 100 -5.43 3.78 12.12
CA THR A 100 -5.35 3.10 10.82
C THR A 100 -4.81 1.68 10.96
N ARG A 101 -3.78 1.49 11.80
CA ARG A 101 -3.24 0.16 12.08
C ARG A 101 -4.30 -0.77 12.67
N ILE A 102 -5.09 -0.28 13.64
CA ILE A 102 -6.16 -1.06 14.26
C ILE A 102 -7.24 -1.43 13.24
N ALA A 103 -7.67 -0.48 12.41
CA ALA A 103 -8.65 -0.74 11.36
C ALA A 103 -8.19 -1.84 10.40
N LEU A 104 -6.93 -1.78 9.95
CA LEU A 104 -6.33 -2.81 9.10
C LEU A 104 -6.24 -4.18 9.81
N ASP A 105 -5.82 -4.21 11.07
CA ASP A 105 -5.73 -5.44 11.88
C ASP A 105 -7.11 -6.12 12.03
N GLN A 106 -8.15 -5.33 12.20
CA GLN A 106 -9.53 -5.81 12.34
C GLN A 106 -10.12 -6.43 11.07
N THR A 107 -9.56 -6.15 9.89
CA THR A 107 -10.01 -6.80 8.65
C THR A 107 -9.75 -8.30 8.63
N GLY A 108 -8.76 -8.76 9.40
CA GLY A 108 -8.31 -10.16 9.39
C GLY A 108 -7.61 -10.59 8.09
N THR A 109 -7.40 -9.66 7.14
CA THR A 109 -6.70 -9.93 5.89
C THR A 109 -5.22 -9.59 5.99
N PRO A 110 -4.33 -10.22 5.20
CA PRO A 110 -2.90 -9.92 5.26
C PRO A 110 -2.60 -8.49 4.78
N VAL A 111 -1.79 -7.80 5.56
CA VAL A 111 -1.30 -6.45 5.28
C VAL A 111 0.20 -6.48 5.11
N VAL A 112 0.74 -5.84 4.08
CA VAL A 112 2.17 -5.62 3.90
C VAL A 112 2.46 -4.12 4.00
N GLU A 113 3.36 -3.75 4.89
CA GLU A 113 3.85 -2.39 5.04
C GLU A 113 4.99 -2.12 4.07
N VAL A 114 4.94 -0.97 3.37
CA VAL A 114 5.96 -0.59 2.38
C VAL A 114 6.49 0.80 2.67
N HIS A 115 7.81 0.99 2.58
CA HIS A 115 8.45 2.30 2.64
C HIS A 115 9.46 2.48 1.50
N PHE A 116 9.52 3.68 0.93
CA PHE A 116 10.57 4.04 -0.04
C PHE A 116 11.95 4.00 0.58
N ALA A 117 12.07 4.59 1.76
CA ALA A 117 13.33 4.65 2.53
C ALA A 117 13.44 3.45 3.48
N ASN A 118 14.67 3.08 3.81
CA ASN A 118 14.93 2.15 4.89
C ASN A 118 14.91 2.90 6.23
N ILE A 119 13.71 3.07 6.81
CA ILE A 119 13.54 3.80 8.06
C ILE A 119 14.25 3.11 9.24
N ARG A 120 14.44 1.79 9.19
CA ARG A 120 15.19 1.04 10.22
C ARG A 120 16.67 1.40 10.25
N ALA A 121 17.24 1.88 9.15
CA ALA A 121 18.63 2.32 9.11
C ALA A 121 18.90 3.55 10.00
N THR A 122 17.85 4.32 10.32
CA THR A 122 17.92 5.48 11.24
C THR A 122 17.49 5.12 12.67
N GLY A 123 17.20 3.85 12.94
CA GLY A 123 16.77 3.37 14.25
C GLY A 123 15.28 3.54 14.54
N GLU A 124 14.51 4.00 13.55
CA GLU A 124 13.07 4.19 13.68
C GLU A 124 12.30 2.88 13.54
N GLU A 125 11.15 2.78 14.21
CA GLU A 125 10.26 1.63 14.17
C GLU A 125 8.84 2.09 13.90
N SER A 126 8.24 1.53 12.86
CA SER A 126 6.86 1.85 12.51
C SER A 126 5.86 1.22 13.47
N THR A 127 4.84 1.98 13.83
CA THR A 127 3.68 1.49 14.58
C THR A 127 2.98 0.32 13.88
N PHE A 128 3.00 0.28 12.55
CA PHE A 128 2.33 -0.76 11.75
C PHE A 128 3.05 -2.11 11.79
N THR A 129 4.37 -2.13 11.95
CA THR A 129 5.18 -3.35 11.87
C THR A 129 4.70 -4.47 12.80
N LYS A 130 4.11 -4.13 13.94
CA LYS A 130 3.61 -5.12 14.92
C LYS A 130 2.35 -5.88 14.48
N SER A 131 1.62 -5.41 13.46
CA SER A 131 0.34 -5.99 13.01
C SER A 131 0.35 -6.49 11.57
N VAL A 132 1.43 -6.25 10.82
CA VAL A 132 1.48 -6.61 9.40
C VAL A 132 2.10 -7.99 9.18
N ALA A 133 1.74 -8.64 8.07
CA ALA A 133 2.31 -9.93 7.66
C ALA A 133 3.78 -9.81 7.28
N GLY A 134 4.20 -8.63 6.82
CA GLY A 134 5.59 -8.36 6.46
C GLY A 134 5.81 -6.89 6.15
N THR A 135 7.09 -6.50 6.10
CA THR A 135 7.51 -5.13 5.80
C THR A 135 8.59 -5.12 4.73
N VAL A 136 8.46 -4.21 3.77
CA VAL A 136 9.46 -3.97 2.72
C VAL A 136 9.91 -2.53 2.77
N MET A 137 11.22 -2.30 2.94
CA MET A 137 11.79 -0.97 3.12
C MET A 137 13.03 -0.75 2.27
N GLY A 138 13.23 0.48 1.76
CA GLY A 138 14.49 0.94 1.21
C GLY A 138 14.74 0.67 -0.27
N PHE A 139 13.84 0.05 -0.97
CA PHE A 139 13.97 -0.26 -2.40
C PHE A 139 13.25 0.76 -3.29
N ARG A 140 12.97 1.96 -2.79
CA ARG A 140 12.21 2.98 -3.48
C ARG A 140 10.86 2.39 -3.96
N HIS A 141 10.39 2.76 -5.16
CA HIS A 141 9.15 2.19 -5.71
C HIS A 141 9.23 0.69 -6.02
N HIS A 142 10.43 0.13 -6.19
CA HIS A 142 10.61 -1.31 -6.39
C HIS A 142 10.18 -2.13 -5.17
N GLY A 143 10.21 -1.52 -3.97
CA GLY A 143 9.68 -2.13 -2.76
C GLY A 143 8.19 -2.47 -2.86
N TYR A 144 7.40 -1.62 -3.51
CA TYR A 144 5.98 -1.89 -3.76
C TYR A 144 5.77 -3.12 -4.65
N LEU A 145 6.61 -3.26 -5.68
CA LEU A 145 6.54 -4.40 -6.60
C LEU A 145 6.91 -5.70 -5.87
N GLY A 146 7.96 -5.65 -5.06
CA GLY A 146 8.37 -6.79 -4.22
C GLY A 146 7.31 -7.18 -3.20
N ALA A 147 6.71 -6.20 -2.53
CA ALA A 147 5.62 -6.39 -1.58
C ALA A 147 4.36 -7.00 -2.25
N LEU A 148 4.01 -6.50 -3.44
CA LEU A 148 2.88 -7.03 -4.22
C LEU A 148 3.08 -8.49 -4.59
N VAL A 149 4.28 -8.85 -5.08
CA VAL A 149 4.62 -10.24 -5.41
C VAL A 149 4.53 -11.12 -4.15
N ALA A 150 5.14 -10.69 -3.04
CA ALA A 150 5.13 -11.46 -1.80
C ALA A 150 3.71 -11.67 -1.27
N LEU A 151 2.87 -10.61 -1.25
CA LEU A 151 1.47 -10.72 -0.82
C LEU A 151 0.67 -11.65 -1.74
N THR A 152 0.84 -11.53 -3.06
CA THR A 152 0.16 -12.41 -4.02
C THR A 152 0.53 -13.87 -3.80
N MET A 153 1.81 -14.17 -3.62
CA MET A 153 2.28 -15.54 -3.34
C MET A 153 1.73 -16.08 -2.02
N GLN A 154 1.63 -15.23 -0.99
CA GLN A 154 1.04 -15.63 0.30
C GLN A 154 -0.45 -15.96 0.16
N LEU A 155 -1.21 -15.14 -0.59
CA LEU A 155 -2.63 -15.40 -0.86
C LEU A 155 -2.81 -16.70 -1.65
N ASP A 156 -1.96 -16.95 -2.65
CA ASP A 156 -1.97 -18.19 -3.42
C ASP A 156 -1.73 -19.43 -2.53
N ALA A 157 -0.73 -19.36 -1.67
CA ALA A 157 -0.38 -20.45 -0.77
C ALA A 157 -1.49 -20.76 0.25
N ALA A 158 -2.22 -19.74 0.71
CA ALA A 158 -3.32 -19.90 1.66
C ALA A 158 -4.59 -20.52 1.03
N HIS A 159 -4.69 -20.52 -0.30
CA HIS A 159 -5.86 -21.01 -1.04
C HIS A 159 -5.52 -22.16 -2.01
N ALA A 160 -4.34 -22.75 -1.89
CA ALA A 160 -3.91 -23.94 -2.64
C ALA A 160 -4.38 -25.27 -1.96
#